data_d8680fa392820dd17ea893e6d381b506
#
_entry.id   d8680fa392820dd17ea893e6d381b506
#
_cell.length_a   1.000
_cell.length_b   1.000
_cell.length_c   1.000
_cell.angle_alpha   90.00
_cell.angle_beta   90.00
_cell.angle_gamma   90.00
#
_symmetry.space_group_name_H-M   'P 1'
#
loop_
_entity.id
_entity.type
_entity.pdbx_description
1 polymer ?
#
loop_
_entity_poly.entity_id
_entity_poly.type
_entity_poly.pdbx_seq_one_letter_code
_entity_poly.pdbx_strand_id
1 'polypeptide(L)' 'MQLTRQTALALQQEGKAAYEAGDPHDSSPYSRFGNAEQQFGYQFWTRGWITARSAAEGAEEQAEASAGR' A
#
# COMPACT_ATOMS: atom_id res chain seq x y z
N MET A 1 3.10 -6.04 -18.34
CA MET A 1 2.69 -6.49 -16.98
C MET A 1 1.56 -7.49 -17.09
N GLN A 2 1.63 -8.60 -16.36
CA GLN A 2 0.53 -9.55 -16.30
C GLN A 2 -0.39 -9.20 -15.14
N LEU A 3 -1.69 -9.21 -15.40
CA LEU A 3 -2.69 -8.90 -14.39
C LEU A 3 -3.04 -10.15 -13.60
N THR A 4 -2.08 -10.63 -12.81
CA THR A 4 -2.21 -11.85 -12.04
C THR A 4 -2.14 -11.56 -10.54
N ARG A 5 -2.51 -12.58 -9.75
CA ARG A 5 -2.41 -12.48 -8.29
C ARG A 5 -0.98 -12.20 -7.84
N GLN A 6 0.00 -12.81 -8.49
CA GLN A 6 1.41 -12.59 -8.15
C GLN A 6 1.81 -11.15 -8.41
N THR A 7 1.37 -10.59 -9.54
CA THR A 7 1.63 -9.18 -9.86
C THR A 7 0.95 -8.29 -8.82
N ALA A 8 -0.28 -8.60 -8.45
CA ALA A 8 -1.00 -7.82 -7.45
C ALA A 8 -0.26 -7.81 -6.11
N LEU A 9 0.26 -8.96 -5.67
CA LEU A 9 1.01 -9.06 -4.43
C LEU A 9 2.32 -8.28 -4.51
N ALA A 10 3.02 -8.34 -5.64
CA ALA A 10 4.24 -7.58 -5.84
C ALA A 10 3.97 -6.08 -5.77
N LEU A 11 2.87 -5.63 -6.37
CA LEU A 11 2.48 -4.21 -6.35
C LEU A 11 2.14 -3.75 -4.94
N GLN A 12 1.47 -4.60 -4.17
CA GLN A 12 1.18 -4.28 -2.77
C GLN A 12 2.45 -4.16 -1.95
N GLN A 13 3.45 -4.99 -2.21
CA GLN A 13 4.73 -4.89 -1.53
C GLN A 13 5.48 -3.62 -1.92
N GLU A 14 5.39 -3.20 -3.18
CA GLU A 14 5.95 -1.92 -3.60
C GLU A 14 5.31 -0.75 -2.84
N GLY A 15 3.99 -0.77 -2.71
CA GLY A 15 3.27 0.26 -1.96
C GLY A 15 3.67 0.27 -0.49
N LYS A 16 3.80 -0.91 0.11
CA LYS A 16 4.25 -1.04 1.48
C LYS A 16 5.65 -0.47 1.67
N ALA A 17 6.56 -0.81 0.75
CA ALA A 17 7.93 -0.31 0.81
C ALA A 17 7.97 1.21 0.67
N ALA A 18 7.13 1.78 -0.19
CA ALA A 18 7.04 3.22 -0.35
C ALA A 18 6.57 3.89 0.96
N TYR A 19 5.57 3.30 1.62
CA TYR A 19 5.13 3.82 2.91
C TYR A 19 6.28 3.80 3.93
N GLU A 20 7.01 2.70 4.00
CA GLU A 20 8.13 2.56 4.94
C GLU A 20 9.26 3.54 4.64
N ALA A 21 9.42 3.90 3.36
CA ALA A 21 10.41 4.89 2.94
C ALA A 21 9.96 6.32 3.18
N GLY A 22 8.71 6.53 3.62
CA GLY A 22 8.18 7.86 3.88
C GLY A 22 7.56 8.53 2.67
N ASP A 23 7.33 7.80 1.58
CA ASP A 23 6.71 8.35 0.39
C ASP A 23 5.20 8.56 0.60
N PRO A 24 4.62 9.64 0.04
CA PRO A 24 3.18 9.86 0.17
C PRO A 24 2.38 8.89 -0.71
N HIS A 25 1.08 8.76 -0.41
CA HIS A 25 0.21 7.85 -1.15
C HIS A 25 0.04 8.22 -2.62
N ASP A 26 0.28 9.48 -2.98
CA ASP A 26 0.15 9.94 -4.36
C ASP A 26 1.47 9.85 -5.14
N SER A 27 2.50 9.22 -4.57
CA SER A 27 3.77 9.02 -5.25
C SER A 27 3.79 7.76 -6.11
N SER A 28 2.64 7.10 -6.29
CA SER A 28 2.54 5.88 -7.10
C SER A 28 3.09 6.12 -8.51
N PRO A 29 3.94 5.21 -9.01
CA PRO A 29 4.43 5.32 -10.38
C PRO A 29 3.39 4.95 -11.43
N TYR A 30 2.21 4.51 -11.01
CA TYR A 30 1.13 4.08 -11.90
C TYR A 30 0.03 5.13 -11.94
N SER A 31 -0.64 5.27 -13.08
CA SER A 31 -1.69 6.26 -13.26
C SER A 31 -3.07 5.64 -13.13
N ARG A 32 -3.92 6.25 -12.29
CA ARG A 32 -5.31 5.82 -12.17
C ARG A 32 -6.14 6.16 -13.40
N PHE A 33 -5.60 7.01 -14.28
CA PHE A 33 -6.27 7.43 -15.50
C PHE A 33 -5.67 6.78 -16.76
N GLY A 34 -4.71 5.86 -16.58
CA GLY A 34 -4.05 5.20 -17.68
C GLY A 34 -4.83 3.99 -18.20
N ASN A 35 -4.15 3.10 -18.93
CA ASN A 35 -4.76 1.88 -19.44
C ASN A 35 -5.01 0.87 -18.31
N ALA A 36 -5.50 -0.32 -18.66
CA ALA A 36 -5.84 -1.34 -17.66
C ALA A 36 -4.65 -1.72 -16.79
N GLU A 37 -3.45 -1.82 -17.37
CA GLU A 37 -2.25 -2.14 -16.61
C GLU A 37 -1.91 -1.04 -15.61
N GLN A 38 -2.01 0.20 -16.02
CA GLN A 38 -1.73 1.34 -15.14
C GLN A 38 -2.75 1.41 -14.01
N GLN A 39 -4.02 1.23 -14.32
CA GLN A 39 -5.06 1.23 -13.30
C GLN A 39 -4.89 0.09 -12.31
N PHE A 40 -4.55 -1.09 -12.80
CA PHE A 40 -4.27 -2.26 -11.96
C PHE A 40 -3.08 -1.97 -11.03
N GLY A 41 -2.00 -1.43 -11.58
CA GLY A 41 -0.82 -1.09 -10.79
C GLY A 41 -1.13 -0.05 -9.73
N TYR A 42 -1.83 1.00 -10.10
CA TYR A 42 -2.21 2.04 -9.17
C TYR A 42 -3.07 1.48 -8.03
N GLN A 43 -4.06 0.67 -8.36
CA GLN A 43 -5.00 0.11 -7.38
C GLN A 43 -4.27 -0.73 -6.34
N PHE A 44 -3.44 -1.66 -6.76
CA PHE A 44 -2.77 -2.56 -5.83
C PHE A 44 -1.60 -1.91 -5.11
N TRP A 45 -0.86 -1.00 -5.77
CA TRP A 45 0.17 -0.24 -5.11
C TRP A 45 -0.41 0.60 -3.97
N THR A 46 -1.51 1.32 -4.26
CA THR A 46 -2.18 2.16 -3.28
C THR A 46 -2.73 1.31 -2.13
N ARG A 47 -3.30 0.14 -2.44
CA ARG A 47 -3.81 -0.76 -1.43
C ARG A 47 -2.70 -1.22 -0.48
N GLY A 48 -1.53 -1.56 -1.02
CA GLY A 48 -0.38 -1.94 -0.20
C GLY A 48 0.07 -0.81 0.71
N TRP A 49 0.13 0.39 0.18
CA TRP A 49 0.50 1.58 0.96
C TRP A 49 -0.48 1.82 2.11
N ILE A 50 -1.79 1.78 1.80
CA ILE A 50 -2.84 2.01 2.81
C ILE A 50 -2.83 0.90 3.85
N THR A 51 -2.66 -0.35 3.43
CA THR A 51 -2.60 -1.49 4.35
C THR A 51 -1.43 -1.34 5.31
N ALA A 52 -0.26 -0.94 4.81
CA ALA A 52 0.93 -0.73 5.65
C ALA A 52 0.69 0.40 6.65
N ARG A 53 0.07 1.48 6.21
CA ARG A 53 -0.27 2.60 7.08
C ARG A 53 -1.25 2.17 8.17
N SER A 54 -2.30 1.45 7.79
CA SER A 54 -3.31 0.98 8.75
C SER A 54 -2.69 0.04 9.77
N ALA A 55 -1.80 -0.84 9.33
CA ALA A 55 -1.11 -1.76 10.24
C ALA A 55 -0.24 -1.00 11.24
N ALA A 56 0.46 0.04 10.79
CA ALA A 56 1.29 0.85 11.66
C ALA A 56 0.45 1.62 12.68
N GLU A 57 -0.64 2.23 12.22
CA GLU A 57 -1.55 2.97 13.10
C GLU A 57 -2.25 2.04 14.08
N GLY A 58 -2.69 0.86 13.62
CA GLY A 58 -3.31 -0.12 14.48
C GLY A 58 -2.37 -0.66 15.54
N ALA A 59 -1.11 -0.87 15.19
CA ALA A 59 -0.11 -1.33 16.14
C ALA A 59 0.11 -0.30 17.25
N GLU A 60 0.15 0.99 16.89
CA GLU A 60 0.31 2.06 17.86
C GLU A 60 -0.91 2.14 18.78
N GLU A 61 -2.11 2.05 18.23
CA GLU A 61 -3.33 2.06 19.03
C GLU A 61 -3.39 0.87 19.98
N GLN A 62 -3.03 -0.31 19.51
CA GLN A 62 -3.01 -1.51 20.34
C GLN A 62 -1.98 -1.40 21.47
N ALA A 63 -0.83 -0.81 21.20
CA ALA A 63 0.18 -0.60 22.22
C ALA A 63 -0.32 0.35 23.31
N GLU A 64 -0.99 1.42 22.93
CA GLU A 64 -1.58 2.35 23.89
C GLU A 64 -2.66 1.70 24.72
N ALA A 65 -3.56 0.94 24.08
CA ALA A 65 -4.63 0.24 24.79
C ALA A 65 -4.06 -0.77 25.78
N SER A 66 -3.00 -1.47 25.42
CA SER A 66 -2.35 -2.42 26.31
C SER A 66 -1.69 -1.71 27.49
N ALA A 67 -1.08 -0.56 27.25
CA ALA A 67 -0.43 0.20 28.31
C ALA A 67 -1.43 0.82 29.26
N GLY A 68 -2.64 1.09 28.80
CA GLY A 68 -3.69 1.70 29.61
C GLY A 68 -4.47 0.75 30.48
N ARG A 69 -4.14 -0.53 30.47
CA ARG A 69 -4.87 -1.53 31.26
C ARG A 69 -4.11 -1.94 32.52
#